data_5f7871c5e085bb97c81f2045344ce2af
#
_entry.id   5f7871c5e085bb97c81f2045344ce2af
#
_cell.length_a   1.000
_cell.length_b   1.000
_cell.length_c   1.000
_cell.angle_alpha   90.00
_cell.angle_beta   90.00
_cell.angle_gamma   90.00
#
_symmetry.space_group_name_H-M   'P 1'
#
loop_
_entity.id
_entity.type
_entity.pdbx_description
1 polymer ?
#
loop_
_entity_poly.entity_id
_entity_poly.type
_entity_poly.pdbx_seq_one_letter_code
_entity_poly.pdbx_strand_id
1 'polypeptide(L)'
;MKKKFTIRNEGMRIAGKTVFSENEISVLYPFTEEIVGSVPAATVENVQKAFSIAANYKSKLSRYERQQILFKIAEIIKKRKDELAPIITSELGISINDSLYEIGRAYDVYTLAGQLCIQDDGEIFSCDLTPHGKARKIFTIREPLRSISAITPFNHPLNMISHKIAPAIATNNCIVAKPTELTPLTAIYLADIIYEAGLPPEMLSVVTGLPEEIGNEIITNPNIELITFTGGIPVGKIIANKAGYKRQVLELGGNDPLIVLNDLTEDDLDKAAELAVSGATKNSGQRCTAVKRILVQNKVADKLVPIILEKAKQIKFGDPMNYKTDLGTVISSNAAEIFENRVIKSAEDGAS
;
A
#
# COMPACT_ATOMS: atom_id res chain seq x y z
N MET A 1 10.20 4.77 31.11
CA MET A 1 8.90 4.10 31.31
C MET A 1 8.55 3.39 30.01
N LYS A 2 8.47 2.06 29.99
CA LYS A 2 7.97 1.31 28.83
C LYS A 2 6.51 1.71 28.60
N LYS A 3 6.19 2.34 27.48
CA LYS A 3 4.80 2.55 27.07
C LYS A 3 4.20 1.17 26.85
N LYS A 4 3.26 0.77 27.68
CA LYS A 4 2.52 -0.47 27.50
C LYS A 4 1.55 -0.22 26.35
N PHE A 5 1.77 -0.87 25.20
CA PHE A 5 0.81 -0.83 24.10
C PHE A 5 -0.54 -1.39 24.57
N THR A 6 -1.61 -0.78 24.12
CA THR A 6 -2.92 -1.43 24.23
C THR A 6 -2.97 -2.53 23.19
N ILE A 7 -2.95 -3.79 23.62
CA ILE A 7 -3.03 -4.95 22.72
C ILE A 7 -4.38 -4.89 21.98
N ARG A 8 -4.34 -4.97 20.65
CA ARG A 8 -5.51 -4.93 19.78
C ARG A 8 -5.78 -6.31 19.20
N ASN A 9 -6.77 -7.01 19.77
CA ASN A 9 -7.27 -8.27 19.21
C ASN A 9 -8.42 -7.93 18.26
N GLU A 10 -8.14 -7.91 16.97
CA GLU A 10 -9.08 -7.47 15.94
C GLU A 10 -9.57 -8.66 15.11
N GLY A 11 -10.87 -8.75 14.85
CA GLY A 11 -11.40 -9.70 13.86
C GLY A 11 -11.19 -9.21 12.42
N MET A 12 -11.17 -10.10 11.44
CA MET A 12 -11.27 -9.70 10.03
C MET A 12 -12.66 -9.10 9.74
N ARG A 13 -12.78 -8.33 8.68
CA ARG A 13 -14.05 -7.70 8.25
C ARG A 13 -14.55 -8.37 6.98
N ILE A 14 -15.63 -9.14 7.07
CA ILE A 14 -16.27 -9.73 5.90
C ILE A 14 -17.67 -9.10 5.73
N ALA A 15 -17.81 -8.28 4.69
CA ALA A 15 -19.04 -7.52 4.42
C ALA A 15 -19.57 -6.81 5.68
N GLY A 16 -18.70 -6.05 6.36
CA GLY A 16 -19.02 -5.28 7.57
C GLY A 16 -19.14 -6.10 8.86
N LYS A 17 -19.11 -7.42 8.80
CA LYS A 17 -19.17 -8.29 9.99
C LYS A 17 -17.76 -8.57 10.50
N THR A 18 -17.57 -8.45 11.81
CA THR A 18 -16.37 -8.90 12.49
C THR A 18 -16.40 -10.44 12.57
N VAL A 19 -15.34 -11.07 12.04
CA VAL A 19 -15.21 -12.53 11.97
C VAL A 19 -13.89 -12.94 12.62
N PHE A 20 -13.95 -13.95 13.48
CA PHE A 20 -12.79 -14.59 14.11
C PHE A 20 -12.61 -16.00 13.55
N SER A 21 -11.43 -16.58 13.76
CA SER A 21 -11.11 -17.98 13.45
C SER A 21 -10.45 -18.62 14.67
N GLU A 22 -10.27 -19.95 14.63
CA GLU A 22 -9.61 -20.69 15.72
C GLU A 22 -8.14 -20.32 15.86
N ASN A 23 -7.48 -20.04 14.73
CA ASN A 23 -6.07 -19.66 14.70
C ASN A 23 -5.92 -18.15 14.60
N GLU A 24 -4.94 -17.62 15.32
CA GLU A 24 -4.60 -16.19 15.32
C GLU A 24 -3.16 -15.96 14.85
N ILE A 25 -2.94 -14.80 14.27
CA ILE A 25 -1.64 -14.27 13.87
C ILE A 25 -1.29 -13.13 14.84
N SER A 26 -0.19 -13.27 15.56
CA SER A 26 0.33 -12.20 16.42
C SER A 26 1.01 -11.12 15.58
N VAL A 27 0.73 -9.86 15.92
CA VAL A 27 1.37 -8.69 15.32
C VAL A 27 2.41 -8.16 16.31
N LEU A 28 3.65 -8.03 15.84
CA LEU A 28 4.77 -7.62 16.66
C LEU A 28 5.15 -6.15 16.39
N TYR A 29 5.62 -5.47 17.42
CA TYR A 29 6.30 -4.19 17.28
C TYR A 29 7.76 -4.43 16.89
N PRO A 30 8.20 -4.09 15.66
CA PRO A 30 9.55 -4.47 15.18
C PRO A 30 10.70 -3.92 16.03
N PHE A 31 10.48 -2.85 16.79
CA PHE A 31 11.53 -2.24 17.64
C PHE A 31 11.83 -3.02 18.93
N THR A 32 10.83 -3.70 19.51
CA THR A 32 10.99 -4.41 20.81
C THR A 32 10.56 -5.87 20.71
N GLU A 33 9.98 -6.30 19.57
CA GLU A 33 9.38 -7.63 19.37
C GLU A 33 8.22 -7.95 20.32
N GLU A 34 7.70 -6.94 21.04
CA GLU A 34 6.51 -7.09 21.89
C GLU A 34 5.24 -7.24 21.03
N ILE A 35 4.31 -8.07 21.48
CA ILE A 35 3.01 -8.23 20.82
C ILE A 35 2.20 -6.95 21.00
N VAL A 36 1.75 -6.35 19.91
CA VAL A 36 0.90 -5.15 19.86
C VAL A 36 -0.54 -5.46 19.45
N GLY A 37 -0.79 -6.64 18.94
CA GLY A 37 -2.13 -7.11 18.59
C GLY A 37 -2.15 -8.52 18.05
N SER A 38 -3.36 -9.01 17.75
CA SER A 38 -3.57 -10.24 17.00
C SER A 38 -4.72 -10.09 16.00
N VAL A 39 -4.69 -10.88 14.95
CA VAL A 39 -5.74 -10.98 13.95
C VAL A 39 -6.01 -12.45 13.62
N PRO A 40 -7.23 -12.83 13.21
CA PRO A 40 -7.52 -14.21 12.84
C PRO A 40 -6.77 -14.64 11.57
N ALA A 41 -6.34 -15.89 11.52
CA ALA A 41 -5.91 -16.54 10.29
C ALA A 41 -7.16 -17.05 9.55
N ALA A 42 -7.50 -16.38 8.43
CA ALA A 42 -8.66 -16.77 7.62
C ALA A 42 -8.48 -18.15 7.00
N THR A 43 -9.55 -18.91 6.95
CA THR A 43 -9.62 -20.15 6.17
C THR A 43 -9.97 -19.88 4.70
N VAL A 44 -9.84 -20.89 3.85
CA VAL A 44 -10.26 -20.82 2.44
C VAL A 44 -11.75 -20.47 2.35
N GLU A 45 -12.58 -21.02 3.22
CA GLU A 45 -14.03 -20.78 3.25
C GLU A 45 -14.36 -19.31 3.59
N ASN A 46 -13.58 -18.68 4.47
CA ASN A 46 -13.74 -17.25 4.75
C ASN A 46 -13.51 -16.41 3.50
N VAL A 47 -12.47 -16.73 2.74
CA VAL A 47 -12.11 -16.03 1.49
C VAL A 47 -13.18 -16.27 0.41
N GLN A 48 -13.62 -17.53 0.24
CA GLN A 48 -14.69 -17.89 -0.70
C GLN A 48 -15.98 -17.14 -0.38
N LYS A 49 -16.35 -17.06 0.90
CA LYS A 49 -17.51 -16.31 1.36
C LYS A 49 -17.41 -14.83 1.03
N ALA A 50 -16.23 -14.21 1.28
CA ALA A 50 -16.01 -12.81 0.97
C ALA A 50 -16.16 -12.53 -0.54
N PHE A 51 -15.57 -13.34 -1.42
CA PHE A 51 -15.71 -13.21 -2.86
C PHE A 51 -17.12 -13.53 -3.35
N SER A 52 -17.82 -14.50 -2.76
CA SER A 52 -19.20 -14.81 -3.10
C SER A 52 -20.12 -13.62 -2.80
N ILE A 53 -19.96 -12.98 -1.64
CA ILE A 53 -20.75 -11.78 -1.30
C ILE A 53 -20.44 -10.66 -2.30
N ALA A 54 -19.16 -10.36 -2.53
CA ALA A 54 -18.72 -9.31 -3.44
C ALA A 54 -19.25 -9.51 -4.88
N ALA A 55 -19.22 -10.74 -5.39
CA ALA A 55 -19.67 -11.06 -6.75
C ALA A 55 -21.19 -11.01 -6.94
N ASN A 56 -21.94 -11.29 -5.87
CA ASN A 56 -23.42 -11.29 -5.93
C ASN A 56 -24.02 -9.92 -5.61
N TYR A 57 -23.27 -9.04 -4.94
CA TYR A 57 -23.74 -7.71 -4.63
C TYR A 57 -23.68 -6.80 -5.86
N LYS A 58 -24.77 -6.10 -6.13
CA LYS A 58 -24.86 -5.08 -7.18
C LYS A 58 -25.08 -3.73 -6.52
N SER A 59 -24.02 -2.94 -6.44
CA SER A 59 -24.09 -1.59 -5.89
C SER A 59 -25.02 -0.71 -6.70
N LYS A 60 -25.87 0.04 -5.98
CA LYS A 60 -26.78 1.05 -6.54
C LYS A 60 -26.28 2.48 -6.31
N LEU A 61 -25.06 2.63 -5.79
CA LEU A 61 -24.49 3.95 -5.52
C LEU A 61 -24.30 4.74 -6.80
N SER A 62 -24.88 5.94 -6.84
CA SER A 62 -24.61 6.94 -7.86
C SER A 62 -23.16 7.44 -7.78
N ARG A 63 -22.69 8.14 -8.82
CA ARG A 63 -21.39 8.82 -8.82
C ARG A 63 -21.28 9.82 -7.67
N TYR A 64 -22.34 10.57 -7.41
CA TYR A 64 -22.42 11.54 -6.31
C TYR A 64 -22.25 10.85 -4.95
N GLU A 65 -22.99 9.79 -4.67
CA GLU A 65 -22.90 9.07 -3.38
C GLU A 65 -21.50 8.49 -3.16
N ARG A 66 -20.87 7.90 -4.18
CA ARG A 66 -19.50 7.40 -4.08
C ARG A 66 -18.50 8.53 -3.80
N GLN A 67 -18.65 9.68 -4.45
CA GLN A 67 -17.83 10.86 -4.19
C GLN A 67 -17.96 11.30 -2.73
N GLN A 68 -19.19 11.41 -2.21
CA GLN A 68 -19.43 11.85 -0.83
C GLN A 68 -18.83 10.87 0.19
N ILE A 69 -18.95 9.57 -0.05
CA ILE A 69 -18.32 8.53 0.77
C ILE A 69 -16.80 8.71 0.78
N LEU A 70 -16.16 8.85 -0.38
CA LEU A 70 -14.70 8.99 -0.51
C LEU A 70 -14.19 10.27 0.18
N PHE A 71 -14.88 11.40 0.04
CA PHE A 71 -14.51 12.63 0.74
C PHE A 71 -14.69 12.48 2.26
N LYS A 72 -15.74 11.80 2.71
CA LYS A 72 -15.96 11.54 4.13
C LYS A 72 -14.88 10.62 4.72
N ILE A 73 -14.44 9.60 3.97
CA ILE A 73 -13.29 8.75 4.36
C ILE A 73 -12.04 9.62 4.55
N ALA A 74 -11.72 10.48 3.59
CA ALA A 74 -10.57 11.38 3.68
C ALA A 74 -10.64 12.24 4.95
N GLU A 75 -11.76 12.87 5.23
CA GLU A 75 -11.94 13.70 6.42
C GLU A 75 -11.83 12.91 7.73
N ILE A 76 -12.35 11.69 7.79
CA ILE A 76 -12.21 10.83 8.98
C ILE A 76 -10.74 10.44 9.19
N ILE A 77 -10.02 10.06 8.13
CA ILE A 77 -8.58 9.75 8.20
C ILE A 77 -7.80 10.94 8.75
N LYS A 78 -8.04 12.14 8.20
CA LYS A 78 -7.38 13.37 8.67
C LYS A 78 -7.68 13.66 10.14
N LYS A 79 -8.95 13.52 10.55
CA LYS A 79 -9.39 13.75 11.93
C LYS A 79 -8.77 12.76 12.91
N ARG A 80 -8.60 11.49 12.51
CA ARG A 80 -8.08 10.42 13.38
C ARG A 80 -6.58 10.15 13.18
N LYS A 81 -5.83 11.11 12.66
CA LYS A 81 -4.39 10.95 12.41
C LYS A 81 -3.60 10.54 13.67
N ASP A 82 -3.97 11.10 14.83
CA ASP A 82 -3.30 10.85 16.11
C ASP A 82 -3.64 9.46 16.71
N GLU A 83 -4.70 8.81 16.22
CA GLU A 83 -5.04 7.42 16.52
C GLU A 83 -4.36 6.46 15.52
N LEU A 84 -4.33 6.81 14.23
CA LEU A 84 -3.77 6.01 13.15
C LEU A 84 -2.24 5.92 13.21
N ALA A 85 -1.56 7.05 13.46
CA ALA A 85 -0.10 7.07 13.41
C ALA A 85 0.56 6.11 14.41
N PRO A 86 0.12 6.00 15.70
CA PRO A 86 0.66 4.99 16.59
C PRO A 86 0.37 3.55 16.15
N ILE A 87 -0.77 3.28 15.49
CA ILE A 87 -1.09 1.93 14.98
C ILE A 87 -0.08 1.57 13.90
N ILE A 88 0.11 2.43 12.89
CA ILE A 88 1.07 2.23 11.80
C ILE A 88 2.48 2.03 12.36
N THR A 89 2.93 2.93 13.25
CA THR A 89 4.26 2.83 13.85
C THR A 89 4.44 1.53 14.63
N SER A 90 3.41 1.09 15.40
CA SER A 90 3.51 -0.09 16.24
C SER A 90 3.59 -1.40 15.45
N GLU A 91 2.94 -1.52 14.29
CA GLU A 91 3.00 -2.75 13.50
C GLU A 91 4.11 -2.75 12.44
N LEU A 92 4.60 -1.56 12.03
CA LEU A 92 5.61 -1.43 10.97
C LEU A 92 7.01 -1.10 11.49
N GLY A 93 7.12 -0.37 12.62
CA GLY A 93 8.42 0.05 13.16
C GLY A 93 9.01 1.31 12.53
N ILE A 94 8.32 1.98 11.61
CA ILE A 94 8.77 3.28 11.06
C ILE A 94 8.57 4.42 12.06
N SER A 95 9.27 5.52 11.87
CA SER A 95 9.10 6.69 12.73
C SER A 95 7.66 7.22 12.73
N ILE A 96 7.21 7.75 13.85
CA ILE A 96 5.88 8.35 13.98
C ILE A 96 5.66 9.49 12.95
N ASN A 97 6.73 10.18 12.56
CA ASN A 97 6.69 11.22 11.56
C ASN A 97 6.44 10.65 10.14
N ASP A 98 7.06 9.51 9.82
CA ASP A 98 6.79 8.80 8.56
C ASP A 98 5.35 8.25 8.52
N SER A 99 4.83 7.78 9.66
CA SER A 99 3.42 7.35 9.78
C SER A 99 2.45 8.52 9.56
N LEU A 100 2.73 9.70 10.12
CA LEU A 100 1.94 10.90 9.87
C LEU A 100 1.98 11.34 8.40
N TYR A 101 3.14 11.23 7.76
CA TYR A 101 3.28 11.49 6.32
C TYR A 101 2.44 10.51 5.50
N GLU A 102 2.47 9.21 5.83
CA GLU A 102 1.67 8.19 5.16
C GLU A 102 0.17 8.49 5.25
N ILE A 103 -0.31 8.93 6.42
CA ILE A 103 -1.72 9.31 6.62
C ILE A 103 -2.12 10.45 5.70
N GLY A 104 -1.24 11.46 5.54
CA GLY A 104 -1.45 12.54 4.57
C GLY A 104 -1.59 12.03 3.13
N ARG A 105 -0.75 11.06 2.74
CA ARG A 105 -0.83 10.42 1.42
C ARG A 105 -2.14 9.64 1.23
N ALA A 106 -2.60 8.93 2.25
CA ALA A 106 -3.88 8.22 2.18
C ALA A 106 -5.06 9.22 2.05
N TYR A 107 -5.03 10.34 2.77
CA TYR A 107 -6.00 11.44 2.60
C TYR A 107 -6.07 11.91 1.14
N ASP A 108 -4.91 12.15 0.51
CA ASP A 108 -4.84 12.58 -0.89
C ASP A 108 -5.45 11.53 -1.83
N VAL A 109 -5.19 10.23 -1.61
CA VAL A 109 -5.72 9.13 -2.42
C VAL A 109 -7.24 9.13 -2.42
N TYR A 110 -7.90 9.23 -1.26
CA TYR A 110 -9.36 9.27 -1.18
C TYR A 110 -9.94 10.55 -1.75
N THR A 111 -9.27 11.69 -1.58
CA THR A 111 -9.68 12.97 -2.17
C THR A 111 -9.65 12.91 -3.69
N LEU A 112 -8.54 12.43 -4.27
CA LEU A 112 -8.39 12.30 -5.73
C LEU A 112 -9.36 11.27 -6.32
N ALA A 113 -9.57 10.15 -5.63
CA ALA A 113 -10.55 9.14 -6.05
C ALA A 113 -11.98 9.70 -6.05
N GLY A 114 -12.32 10.55 -5.06
CA GLY A 114 -13.59 11.26 -5.03
C GLY A 114 -13.78 12.21 -6.24
N GLN A 115 -12.73 12.88 -6.67
CA GLN A 115 -12.75 13.72 -7.87
C GLN A 115 -12.94 12.90 -9.16
N LEU A 116 -12.41 11.67 -9.23
CA LEU A 116 -12.60 10.79 -10.38
C LEU A 116 -14.05 10.36 -10.59
N CYS A 117 -14.88 10.33 -9.53
CA CYS A 117 -16.28 9.91 -9.63
C CYS A 117 -17.11 10.74 -10.60
N ILE A 118 -16.74 12.02 -10.82
CA ILE A 118 -17.50 12.96 -11.66
C ILE A 118 -16.98 13.05 -13.11
N GLN A 119 -15.92 12.30 -13.44
CA GLN A 119 -15.38 12.29 -14.80
C GLN A 119 -16.20 11.36 -15.68
N ASP A 120 -16.59 11.85 -16.86
CA ASP A 120 -17.16 11.02 -17.90
C ASP A 120 -16.06 10.28 -18.66
N ASP A 121 -16.26 9.01 -18.92
CA ASP A 121 -15.30 8.10 -19.52
C ASP A 121 -15.87 7.26 -20.66
N GLY A 122 -17.00 7.74 -21.23
CA GLY A 122 -17.57 7.20 -22.45
C GLY A 122 -17.04 7.88 -23.71
N GLU A 123 -17.05 7.16 -24.82
CA GLU A 123 -16.60 7.63 -26.13
C GLU A 123 -17.72 7.51 -27.16
N ILE A 124 -17.74 8.43 -28.12
CA ILE A 124 -18.63 8.41 -29.30
C ILE A 124 -17.78 8.22 -30.53
N PHE A 125 -18.15 7.24 -31.36
CA PHE A 125 -17.41 6.91 -32.58
C PHE A 125 -18.21 7.28 -33.82
N SER A 126 -17.54 7.88 -34.80
CA SER A 126 -18.09 8.06 -36.15
C SER A 126 -18.13 6.70 -36.87
N CYS A 127 -19.27 6.37 -37.46
CA CYS A 127 -19.49 5.07 -38.12
C CYS A 127 -19.60 5.17 -39.62
N ASP A 128 -19.71 6.37 -40.17
CA ASP A 128 -19.86 6.67 -41.60
C ASP A 128 -18.56 6.66 -42.40
N LEU A 129 -17.52 6.02 -41.85
CA LEU A 129 -16.22 5.81 -42.51
C LEU A 129 -16.30 4.78 -43.64
N THR A 130 -17.37 4.00 -43.69
CA THR A 130 -17.68 3.02 -44.74
C THR A 130 -19.17 3.08 -45.13
N PRO A 131 -19.55 2.64 -46.38
CA PRO A 131 -20.94 2.64 -46.78
C PRO A 131 -21.87 1.88 -45.84
N HIS A 132 -21.38 0.79 -45.24
CA HIS A 132 -22.17 -0.04 -44.31
C HIS A 132 -22.30 0.57 -42.92
N GLY A 133 -21.46 1.55 -42.55
CA GLY A 133 -21.48 2.21 -41.28
C GLY A 133 -22.48 3.38 -41.15
N LYS A 134 -22.96 3.91 -42.30
CA LYS A 134 -23.73 5.16 -42.37
C LYS A 134 -24.96 5.21 -41.46
N ALA A 135 -25.63 4.09 -41.24
CA ALA A 135 -26.83 4.01 -40.39
C ALA A 135 -26.52 3.72 -38.91
N ARG A 136 -25.25 3.53 -38.54
CA ARG A 136 -24.84 3.13 -37.20
C ARG A 136 -24.51 4.34 -36.34
N LYS A 137 -24.74 4.20 -35.04
CA LYS A 137 -24.25 5.12 -33.97
C LYS A 137 -23.62 4.25 -32.90
N ILE A 138 -22.37 4.52 -32.54
CA ILE A 138 -21.63 3.77 -31.51
C ILE A 138 -21.26 4.73 -30.39
N PHE A 139 -21.55 4.34 -29.18
CA PHE A 139 -21.05 4.96 -27.97
C PHE A 139 -20.66 3.87 -26.99
N THR A 140 -19.70 4.16 -26.10
CA THR A 140 -19.26 3.25 -25.06
C THR A 140 -19.67 3.77 -23.70
N ILE A 141 -19.89 2.85 -22.78
CA ILE A 141 -20.03 3.11 -21.34
C ILE A 141 -19.11 2.16 -20.60
N ARG A 142 -18.65 2.57 -19.43
CA ARG A 142 -17.88 1.70 -18.54
C ARG A 142 -18.80 1.12 -17.47
N GLU A 143 -18.66 -0.16 -17.23
CA GLU A 143 -19.39 -0.88 -16.19
C GLU A 143 -18.41 -1.43 -15.15
N PRO A 144 -18.81 -1.55 -13.87
CA PRO A 144 -17.98 -2.14 -12.84
C PRO A 144 -17.72 -3.62 -13.12
N LEU A 145 -16.57 -4.08 -12.65
CA LEU A 145 -16.23 -5.50 -12.57
C LEU A 145 -17.04 -6.17 -11.46
N ARG A 146 -17.08 -7.51 -11.44
CA ARG A 146 -17.80 -8.27 -10.40
C ARG A 146 -17.16 -8.12 -9.04
N SER A 147 -15.89 -8.52 -8.93
CA SER A 147 -15.12 -8.33 -7.73
C SER A 147 -13.63 -8.21 -8.01
N ILE A 148 -12.94 -7.50 -7.13
CA ILE A 148 -11.51 -7.24 -7.18
C ILE A 148 -10.84 -7.95 -6.02
N SER A 149 -9.74 -8.66 -6.30
CA SER A 149 -8.81 -9.15 -5.29
C SER A 149 -7.68 -8.14 -5.11
N ALA A 150 -7.45 -7.68 -3.88
CA ALA A 150 -6.41 -6.73 -3.55
C ALA A 150 -5.42 -7.33 -2.55
N ILE A 151 -4.14 -7.29 -2.86
CA ILE A 151 -3.08 -7.83 -2.01
C ILE A 151 -2.05 -6.73 -1.77
N THR A 152 -1.75 -6.42 -0.50
CA THR A 152 -0.90 -5.29 -0.15
C THR A 152 0.32 -5.68 0.68
N PRO A 153 1.45 -4.96 0.51
CA PRO A 153 2.68 -5.17 1.26
C PRO A 153 2.63 -4.49 2.63
N PHE A 154 3.71 -4.66 3.39
CA PHE A 154 3.84 -4.10 4.74
C PHE A 154 4.26 -2.62 4.79
N ASN A 155 4.99 -2.15 3.79
CA ASN A 155 5.81 -0.93 3.89
C ASN A 155 5.05 0.40 4.00
N HIS A 156 3.79 0.43 3.61
CA HIS A 156 2.85 1.54 3.80
C HIS A 156 1.43 0.96 3.99
N PRO A 157 1.11 0.43 5.18
CA PRO A 157 -0.09 -0.38 5.40
C PRO A 157 -1.39 0.38 5.16
N LEU A 158 -1.42 1.68 5.45
CA LEU A 158 -2.57 2.53 5.18
C LEU A 158 -2.62 2.98 3.72
N ASN A 159 -1.50 3.47 3.18
CA ASN A 159 -1.49 4.08 1.86
C ASN A 159 -1.63 3.03 0.74
N MET A 160 -0.95 1.88 0.85
CA MET A 160 -1.01 0.86 -0.19
C MET A 160 -2.38 0.22 -0.32
N ILE A 161 -3.08 -0.03 0.77
CA ILE A 161 -4.44 -0.54 0.72
C ILE A 161 -5.43 0.54 0.23
N SER A 162 -5.20 1.81 0.58
CA SER A 162 -5.99 2.95 0.08
C SER A 162 -5.91 3.07 -1.44
N HIS A 163 -4.73 2.88 -2.04
CA HIS A 163 -4.55 2.88 -3.51
C HIS A 163 -5.33 1.79 -4.24
N LYS A 164 -5.87 0.80 -3.53
CA LYS A 164 -6.67 -0.28 -4.09
C LYS A 164 -8.16 -0.11 -3.78
N ILE A 165 -8.49 0.25 -2.55
CA ILE A 165 -9.89 0.40 -2.12
C ILE A 165 -10.51 1.68 -2.71
N ALA A 166 -9.80 2.82 -2.67
CA ALA A 166 -10.36 4.09 -3.13
C ALA A 166 -10.77 4.07 -4.62
N PRO A 167 -9.93 3.62 -5.57
CA PRO A 167 -10.35 3.51 -6.97
C PRO A 167 -11.43 2.43 -7.18
N ALA A 168 -11.46 1.35 -6.38
CA ALA A 168 -12.54 0.37 -6.45
C ALA A 168 -13.89 1.01 -6.10
N ILE A 169 -13.95 1.80 -5.02
CA ILE A 169 -15.16 2.55 -4.63
C ILE A 169 -15.53 3.56 -5.72
N ALA A 170 -14.57 4.36 -6.21
CA ALA A 170 -14.81 5.38 -7.23
C ALA A 170 -15.43 4.79 -8.50
N THR A 171 -15.02 3.59 -8.89
CA THR A 171 -15.51 2.87 -10.07
C THR A 171 -16.63 1.88 -9.79
N ASN A 172 -17.23 1.96 -8.60
CA ASN A 172 -18.39 1.15 -8.17
C ASN A 172 -18.14 -0.36 -8.11
N ASN A 173 -16.91 -0.78 -7.81
CA ASN A 173 -16.53 -2.18 -7.70
C ASN A 173 -16.56 -2.67 -6.25
N CYS A 174 -16.87 -3.95 -6.07
CA CYS A 174 -16.64 -4.67 -4.81
C CYS A 174 -15.19 -5.13 -4.72
N ILE A 175 -14.63 -5.17 -3.51
CA ILE A 175 -13.23 -5.50 -3.29
C ILE A 175 -13.04 -6.37 -2.05
N VAL A 176 -12.24 -7.42 -2.18
CA VAL A 176 -11.72 -8.24 -1.08
C VAL A 176 -10.22 -7.95 -0.95
N ALA A 177 -9.84 -7.34 0.15
CA ALA A 177 -8.47 -6.94 0.41
C ALA A 177 -7.81 -7.90 1.42
N LYS A 178 -6.60 -8.38 1.07
CA LYS A 178 -5.71 -9.12 1.97
C LYS A 178 -4.49 -8.25 2.25
N PRO A 179 -4.41 -7.61 3.43
CA PRO A 179 -3.16 -7.02 3.89
C PRO A 179 -2.12 -8.12 4.17
N THR A 180 -0.84 -7.76 4.23
CA THR A 180 0.17 -8.68 4.76
C THR A 180 -0.14 -9.04 6.21
N GLU A 181 0.29 -10.23 6.62
CA GLU A 181 0.20 -10.72 8.00
C GLU A 181 1.07 -9.91 8.98
N LEU A 182 2.04 -9.16 8.48
CA LEU A 182 2.95 -8.36 9.30
C LEU A 182 2.31 -7.04 9.79
N THR A 183 1.44 -6.43 8.97
CA THR A 183 0.84 -5.12 9.27
C THR A 183 -0.65 -5.09 8.95
N PRO A 184 -1.48 -5.94 9.58
CA PRO A 184 -2.90 -6.07 9.27
C PRO A 184 -3.79 -5.10 10.04
N LEU A 185 -3.35 -4.57 11.19
CA LEU A 185 -4.19 -3.79 12.11
C LEU A 185 -4.67 -2.48 11.47
N THR A 186 -3.80 -1.79 10.76
CA THR A 186 -4.13 -0.56 10.03
C THR A 186 -5.20 -0.80 8.97
N ALA A 187 -5.13 -1.93 8.26
CA ALA A 187 -6.12 -2.27 7.23
C ALA A 187 -7.51 -2.53 7.82
N ILE A 188 -7.57 -3.17 8.97
CA ILE A 188 -8.84 -3.42 9.69
C ILE A 188 -9.43 -2.11 10.21
N TYR A 189 -8.59 -1.25 10.79
CA TYR A 189 -9.03 0.07 11.27
C TYR A 189 -9.54 0.94 10.11
N LEU A 190 -8.89 0.88 8.94
CA LEU A 190 -9.35 1.56 7.74
C LEU A 190 -10.72 1.04 7.27
N ALA A 191 -10.95 -0.27 7.31
CA ALA A 191 -12.25 -0.85 6.95
C ALA A 191 -13.38 -0.27 7.83
N ASP A 192 -13.16 -0.13 9.13
CA ASP A 192 -14.12 0.46 10.05
C ASP A 192 -14.40 1.95 9.71
N ILE A 193 -13.37 2.72 9.36
CA ILE A 193 -13.52 4.10 8.86
C ILE A 193 -14.39 4.14 7.60
N ILE A 194 -14.15 3.21 6.67
CA ILE A 194 -14.88 3.16 5.39
C ILE A 194 -16.36 2.82 5.62
N TYR A 195 -16.66 1.89 6.50
CA TYR A 195 -18.05 1.58 6.87
C TYR A 195 -18.73 2.74 7.59
N GLU A 196 -18.03 3.42 8.51
CA GLU A 196 -18.52 4.64 9.17
C GLU A 196 -18.81 5.77 8.17
N ALA A 197 -18.03 5.84 7.09
CA ALA A 197 -18.28 6.79 6.03
C ALA A 197 -19.56 6.50 5.21
N GLY A 198 -20.11 5.29 5.31
CA GLY A 198 -21.37 4.89 4.70
C GLY A 198 -21.22 4.01 3.46
N LEU A 199 -20.06 3.39 3.23
CA LEU A 199 -19.94 2.38 2.18
C LEU A 199 -20.84 1.17 2.52
N PRO A 200 -21.66 0.66 1.57
CA PRO A 200 -22.39 -0.59 1.75
C PRO A 200 -21.43 -1.71 2.14
N PRO A 201 -21.72 -2.45 3.22
CA PRO A 201 -20.77 -3.40 3.78
C PRO A 201 -20.34 -4.50 2.80
N GLU A 202 -21.21 -4.88 1.88
CA GLU A 202 -20.94 -5.92 0.87
C GLU A 202 -19.89 -5.49 -0.16
N MET A 203 -19.61 -4.19 -0.28
CA MET A 203 -18.63 -3.67 -1.23
C MET A 203 -17.18 -3.86 -0.76
N LEU A 204 -16.96 -4.12 0.53
CA LEU A 204 -15.61 -4.28 1.08
C LEU A 204 -15.56 -5.49 2.02
N SER A 205 -14.51 -6.29 1.87
CA SER A 205 -14.06 -7.23 2.88
C SER A 205 -12.56 -7.08 3.06
N VAL A 206 -12.08 -7.15 4.31
CA VAL A 206 -10.66 -7.23 4.67
C VAL A 206 -10.42 -8.56 5.35
N VAL A 207 -9.70 -9.46 4.69
CA VAL A 207 -9.39 -10.80 5.17
C VAL A 207 -7.92 -10.89 5.56
N THR A 208 -7.66 -11.35 6.77
CA THR A 208 -6.31 -11.57 7.29
C THR A 208 -5.97 -13.05 7.19
N GLY A 209 -4.72 -13.42 6.94
CA GLY A 209 -4.34 -14.83 6.83
C GLY A 209 -2.96 -15.02 6.22
N LEU A 210 -2.44 -16.23 6.37
CA LEU A 210 -1.12 -16.61 5.89
C LEU A 210 -1.15 -16.89 4.38
N PRO A 211 -0.12 -16.45 3.63
CA PRO A 211 -0.05 -16.67 2.18
C PRO A 211 -0.12 -18.13 1.75
N GLU A 212 0.45 -19.04 2.55
CA GLU A 212 0.45 -20.49 2.32
C GLU A 212 -0.94 -21.12 2.46
N GLU A 213 -1.82 -20.55 3.28
CA GLU A 213 -3.17 -21.06 3.53
C GLU A 213 -4.17 -20.51 2.52
N ILE A 214 -4.25 -19.19 2.39
CA ILE A 214 -5.30 -18.53 1.59
C ILE A 214 -4.78 -17.90 0.27
N GLY A 215 -3.47 -17.87 0.06
CA GLY A 215 -2.87 -17.17 -1.09
C GLY A 215 -3.32 -17.72 -2.44
N ASN A 216 -3.55 -19.03 -2.54
CA ASN A 216 -4.07 -19.61 -3.76
C ASN A 216 -5.50 -19.12 -4.04
N GLU A 217 -6.38 -19.14 -3.05
CA GLU A 217 -7.78 -18.74 -3.20
C GLU A 217 -7.93 -17.24 -3.55
N ILE A 218 -7.11 -16.37 -2.95
CA ILE A 218 -7.04 -14.93 -3.24
C ILE A 218 -6.66 -14.64 -4.72
N ILE A 219 -6.00 -15.59 -5.40
CA ILE A 219 -5.57 -15.45 -6.79
C ILE A 219 -6.52 -16.16 -7.75
N THR A 220 -6.94 -17.38 -7.41
CA THR A 220 -7.60 -18.27 -8.36
C THR A 220 -9.12 -18.31 -8.27
N ASN A 221 -9.73 -17.77 -7.20
CA ASN A 221 -11.18 -17.78 -7.03
C ASN A 221 -11.91 -17.36 -8.31
N PRO A 222 -12.92 -18.11 -8.78
CA PRO A 222 -13.59 -17.87 -10.05
C PRO A 222 -14.39 -16.55 -10.10
N ASN A 223 -14.71 -15.97 -8.95
CA ASN A 223 -15.42 -14.71 -8.87
C ASN A 223 -14.52 -13.48 -9.09
N ILE A 224 -13.20 -13.65 -9.11
CA ILE A 224 -12.26 -12.55 -9.31
C ILE A 224 -12.18 -12.18 -10.79
N GLU A 225 -12.37 -10.91 -11.11
CA GLU A 225 -12.17 -10.37 -12.45
C GLU A 225 -10.92 -9.50 -12.59
N LEU A 226 -10.44 -8.93 -11.47
CA LEU A 226 -9.19 -8.18 -11.43
C LEU A 226 -8.42 -8.50 -10.16
N ILE A 227 -7.12 -8.70 -10.29
CA ILE A 227 -6.18 -8.80 -9.19
C ILE A 227 -5.33 -7.53 -9.17
N THR A 228 -5.30 -6.82 -8.05
CA THR A 228 -4.38 -5.71 -7.83
C THR A 228 -3.41 -6.08 -6.72
N PHE A 229 -2.14 -6.17 -7.05
CA PHE A 229 -1.06 -6.59 -6.16
C PHE A 229 0.00 -5.50 -6.07
N THR A 230 0.47 -5.25 -4.86
CA THR A 230 1.72 -4.51 -4.62
C THR A 230 2.60 -5.35 -3.70
N GLY A 231 3.85 -5.60 -4.12
CA GLY A 231 4.78 -6.41 -3.33
C GLY A 231 6.04 -6.81 -4.10
N GLY A 232 6.69 -7.88 -3.67
CA GLY A 232 7.93 -8.35 -4.25
C GLY A 232 7.76 -9.01 -5.63
N ILE A 233 8.78 -8.89 -6.48
CA ILE A 233 8.81 -9.49 -7.83
C ILE A 233 8.56 -11.01 -7.83
N PRO A 234 9.13 -11.82 -6.90
CA PRO A 234 8.87 -13.25 -6.88
C PRO A 234 7.38 -13.59 -6.73
N VAL A 235 6.69 -12.93 -5.80
CA VAL A 235 5.25 -13.13 -5.59
C VAL A 235 4.44 -12.61 -6.78
N GLY A 236 4.83 -11.46 -7.36
CA GLY A 236 4.20 -10.94 -8.58
C GLY A 236 4.25 -11.93 -9.74
N LYS A 237 5.37 -12.62 -9.93
CA LYS A 237 5.51 -13.69 -10.94
C LYS A 237 4.59 -14.88 -10.66
N ILE A 238 4.45 -15.29 -9.38
CA ILE A 238 3.53 -16.36 -8.97
C ILE A 238 2.09 -15.97 -9.30
N ILE A 239 1.69 -14.74 -8.97
CA ILE A 239 0.35 -14.22 -9.27
C ILE A 239 0.11 -14.20 -10.76
N ALA A 240 1.04 -13.64 -11.55
CA ALA A 240 0.94 -13.56 -13.00
C ALA A 240 0.72 -14.94 -13.65
N ASN A 241 1.44 -15.96 -13.18
CA ASN A 241 1.33 -17.32 -13.67
C ASN A 241 0.02 -18.01 -13.28
N LYS A 242 -0.51 -17.72 -12.07
CA LYS A 242 -1.72 -18.38 -11.53
C LYS A 242 -3.02 -17.67 -11.88
N ALA A 243 -2.97 -16.38 -12.21
CA ALA A 243 -4.16 -15.57 -12.44
C ALA A 243 -4.99 -15.99 -13.65
N GLY A 244 -4.39 -16.67 -14.63
CA GLY A 244 -5.07 -17.07 -15.85
C GLY A 244 -5.57 -15.87 -16.65
N TYR A 245 -6.85 -15.88 -17.06
CA TYR A 245 -7.47 -14.83 -17.88
C TYR A 245 -7.97 -13.61 -17.08
N LYS A 246 -7.62 -13.48 -15.80
CA LYS A 246 -8.00 -12.34 -14.98
C LYS A 246 -7.17 -11.11 -15.35
N ARG A 247 -7.77 -9.93 -15.22
CA ARG A 247 -7.03 -8.66 -15.33
C ARG A 247 -6.05 -8.54 -14.17
N GLN A 248 -4.88 -7.94 -14.41
CA GLN A 248 -3.84 -7.80 -13.40
C GLN A 248 -3.29 -6.38 -13.40
N VAL A 249 -3.15 -5.82 -12.20
CA VAL A 249 -2.41 -4.57 -11.92
C VAL A 249 -1.34 -4.96 -10.91
N LEU A 250 -0.09 -5.01 -11.36
CA LEU A 250 1.05 -5.46 -10.57
C LEU A 250 2.01 -4.29 -10.34
N GLU A 251 2.07 -3.83 -9.09
CA GLU A 251 3.03 -2.85 -8.60
C GLU A 251 4.13 -3.59 -7.85
N LEU A 252 5.34 -3.57 -8.39
CA LEU A 252 6.44 -4.41 -7.91
C LEU A 252 7.59 -3.58 -7.34
N GLY A 253 8.70 -4.26 -7.00
CA GLY A 253 9.90 -3.60 -6.49
C GLY A 253 10.60 -2.75 -7.56
N GLY A 254 11.39 -1.77 -7.11
CA GLY A 254 12.18 -0.89 -7.94
C GLY A 254 13.67 -0.88 -7.57
N ASN A 255 14.48 -0.26 -8.42
CA ASN A 255 15.90 0.00 -8.22
C ASN A 255 16.23 1.40 -8.77
N ASP A 256 15.62 2.40 -8.17
CA ASP A 256 15.52 3.75 -8.70
C ASP A 256 16.86 4.49 -8.64
N PRO A 257 17.32 5.10 -9.74
CA PRO A 257 18.52 5.90 -9.77
C PRO A 257 18.24 7.38 -9.44
N LEU A 258 19.16 8.01 -8.72
CA LEU A 258 19.34 9.45 -8.69
C LEU A 258 20.50 9.80 -9.62
N ILE A 259 20.29 10.65 -10.61
CA ILE A 259 21.30 11.06 -11.60
C ILE A 259 21.76 12.47 -11.26
N VAL A 260 23.09 12.65 -11.08
CA VAL A 260 23.71 13.93 -10.74
C VAL A 260 24.68 14.32 -11.84
N LEU A 261 24.37 15.40 -12.57
CA LEU A 261 25.17 15.96 -13.65
C LEU A 261 26.23 16.93 -13.11
N ASN A 262 27.15 17.38 -13.95
CA ASN A 262 28.28 18.20 -13.54
C ASN A 262 28.09 19.73 -13.76
N ASP A 263 26.92 20.14 -14.13
CA ASP A 263 26.52 21.53 -14.36
C ASP A 263 25.82 22.18 -13.14
N LEU A 264 25.90 21.52 -11.97
CA LEU A 264 25.29 21.96 -10.73
C LEU A 264 26.12 23.02 -10.01
N THR A 265 25.44 24.00 -9.39
CA THR A 265 26.01 24.91 -8.41
C THR A 265 26.31 24.22 -7.07
N GLU A 266 26.96 24.90 -6.14
CA GLU A 266 27.20 24.34 -4.78
C GLU A 266 25.90 24.14 -4.02
N ASP A 267 24.93 25.05 -4.14
CA ASP A 267 23.59 24.92 -3.53
C ASP A 267 22.82 23.72 -4.12
N ASP A 268 22.93 23.48 -5.43
CA ASP A 268 22.31 22.32 -6.08
C ASP A 268 22.94 21.01 -5.64
N LEU A 269 24.27 21.00 -5.40
CA LEU A 269 24.94 19.79 -4.85
C LEU A 269 24.49 19.49 -3.43
N ASP A 270 24.30 20.50 -2.58
CA ASP A 270 23.76 20.32 -1.23
C ASP A 270 22.36 19.74 -1.26
N LYS A 271 21.50 20.28 -2.14
CA LYS A 271 20.14 19.77 -2.37
C LYS A 271 20.13 18.36 -2.96
N ALA A 272 21.02 18.04 -3.89
CA ALA A 272 21.16 16.70 -4.45
C ALA A 272 21.56 15.70 -3.37
N ALA A 273 22.47 16.06 -2.46
CA ALA A 273 22.83 15.23 -1.31
C ALA A 273 21.66 15.03 -0.34
N GLU A 274 20.88 16.08 -0.06
CA GLU A 274 19.66 15.98 0.75
C GLU A 274 18.65 15.01 0.13
N LEU A 275 18.40 15.12 -1.18
CA LEU A 275 17.51 14.22 -1.91
C LEU A 275 18.03 12.80 -1.93
N ALA A 276 19.35 12.58 -2.06
CA ALA A 276 19.98 11.27 -2.01
C ALA A 276 19.72 10.59 -0.66
N VAL A 277 20.03 11.29 0.44
CA VAL A 277 19.86 10.79 1.80
C VAL A 277 18.39 10.55 2.12
N SER A 278 17.53 11.53 1.95
CA SER A 278 16.10 11.39 2.25
C SER A 278 15.42 10.36 1.34
N GLY A 279 15.82 10.31 0.06
CA GLY A 279 15.33 9.33 -0.90
C GLY A 279 15.69 7.90 -0.53
N ALA A 280 16.89 7.67 0.03
CA ALA A 280 17.35 6.35 0.45
C ALA A 280 16.79 5.93 1.81
N THR A 281 16.60 6.86 2.76
CA THR A 281 16.35 6.51 4.17
C THR A 281 14.90 6.62 4.63
N LYS A 282 14.07 7.47 4.02
CA LYS A 282 12.64 7.55 4.39
C LYS A 282 11.99 6.17 4.43
N ASN A 283 11.15 5.95 5.45
CA ASN A 283 10.50 4.67 5.70
C ASN A 283 11.52 3.53 5.93
N SER A 284 12.64 3.83 6.53
CA SER A 284 13.78 2.90 6.73
C SER A 284 14.27 2.27 5.41
N GLY A 285 14.17 3.01 4.29
CA GLY A 285 14.55 2.54 2.95
C GLY A 285 13.59 1.52 2.33
N GLN A 286 12.53 1.14 3.02
CA GLN A 286 11.60 0.05 2.63
C GLN A 286 10.57 0.50 1.59
N ARG A 287 10.98 1.20 0.54
CA ARG A 287 10.10 1.71 -0.53
C ARG A 287 10.51 1.16 -1.89
N CYS A 288 9.53 0.90 -2.76
CA CYS A 288 9.79 0.62 -4.18
C CYS A 288 10.53 1.79 -4.83
N THR A 289 10.15 3.03 -4.53
CA THR A 289 10.71 4.29 -5.04
C THR A 289 11.91 4.82 -4.21
N ALA A 290 12.53 4.01 -3.34
CA ALA A 290 13.73 4.45 -2.63
C ALA A 290 14.90 4.63 -3.61
N VAL A 291 15.69 5.68 -3.41
CA VAL A 291 16.96 5.85 -4.12
C VAL A 291 17.91 4.73 -3.71
N LYS A 292 18.22 3.84 -4.65
CA LYS A 292 19.09 2.67 -4.44
C LYS A 292 20.39 2.78 -5.20
N ARG A 293 20.48 3.71 -6.15
CA ARG A 293 21.68 3.99 -6.94
C ARG A 293 21.84 5.49 -7.11
N ILE A 294 23.02 5.99 -6.90
CA ILE A 294 23.38 7.38 -7.18
C ILE A 294 24.40 7.35 -8.31
N LEU A 295 23.99 7.82 -9.49
CA LEU A 295 24.84 7.90 -10.68
C LEU A 295 25.38 9.33 -10.81
N VAL A 296 26.64 9.50 -10.51
CA VAL A 296 27.28 10.83 -10.41
C VAL A 296 28.34 10.97 -11.49
N GLN A 297 28.38 12.10 -12.18
CA GLN A 297 29.48 12.41 -13.08
C GLN A 297 30.78 12.67 -12.28
N ASN A 298 31.91 12.11 -12.76
CA ASN A 298 33.18 12.11 -12.05
C ASN A 298 33.63 13.48 -11.55
N LYS A 299 33.37 14.55 -12.30
CA LYS A 299 33.79 15.92 -11.93
C LYS A 299 33.19 16.45 -10.63
N VAL A 300 32.03 15.92 -10.20
CA VAL A 300 31.33 16.37 -8.99
C VAL A 300 31.26 15.28 -7.91
N ALA A 301 31.69 14.06 -8.21
CA ALA A 301 31.64 12.94 -7.26
C ALA A 301 32.42 13.24 -5.97
N ASP A 302 33.65 13.74 -6.08
CA ASP A 302 34.52 14.05 -4.93
C ASP A 302 33.96 15.15 -4.03
N LYS A 303 33.11 16.03 -4.56
CA LYS A 303 32.40 17.06 -3.79
C LYS A 303 31.10 16.50 -3.16
N LEU A 304 30.32 15.73 -3.91
CA LEU A 304 28.98 15.26 -3.49
C LEU A 304 29.06 14.19 -2.40
N VAL A 305 29.96 13.22 -2.52
CA VAL A 305 30.04 12.09 -1.58
C VAL A 305 30.26 12.53 -0.14
N PRO A 306 31.21 13.45 0.18
CA PRO A 306 31.37 13.97 1.54
C PRO A 306 30.10 14.65 2.10
N ILE A 307 29.34 15.40 1.27
CA ILE A 307 28.12 16.05 1.70
C ILE A 307 27.04 15.02 2.03
N ILE A 308 26.89 13.97 1.20
CA ILE A 308 25.97 12.86 1.48
C ILE A 308 26.31 12.19 2.81
N LEU A 309 27.59 11.90 3.07
CA LEU A 309 28.05 11.27 4.31
C LEU A 309 27.76 12.14 5.54
N GLU A 310 28.01 13.44 5.47
CA GLU A 310 27.72 14.34 6.58
C GLU A 310 26.20 14.44 6.87
N LYS A 311 25.37 14.53 5.83
CA LYS A 311 23.91 14.52 6.00
C LYS A 311 23.41 13.18 6.55
N ALA A 312 23.94 12.05 6.09
CA ALA A 312 23.59 10.73 6.57
C ALA A 312 23.92 10.54 8.08
N LYS A 313 25.07 11.05 8.54
CA LYS A 313 25.45 11.01 9.96
C LYS A 313 24.52 11.81 10.89
N GLN A 314 23.79 12.79 10.36
CA GLN A 314 22.86 13.61 11.13
C GLN A 314 21.52 12.90 11.41
N ILE A 315 21.22 11.80 10.72
CA ILE A 315 19.98 11.04 10.91
C ILE A 315 19.96 10.43 12.32
N LYS A 316 18.91 10.71 13.05
CA LYS A 316 18.68 10.17 14.38
C LYS A 316 17.84 8.91 14.30
N PHE A 317 18.42 7.77 14.61
CA PHE A 317 17.72 6.52 14.77
C PHE A 317 17.40 6.23 16.24
N GLY A 318 16.31 5.48 16.49
CA GLY A 318 15.91 5.17 17.86
C GLY A 318 14.46 4.70 17.95
N ASP A 319 13.85 4.87 19.13
CA ASP A 319 12.45 4.49 19.37
C ASP A 319 11.53 5.18 18.35
N PRO A 320 10.85 4.41 17.48
CA PRO A 320 9.98 4.95 16.44
C PRO A 320 8.82 5.80 16.95
N MET A 321 8.38 5.58 18.20
CA MET A 321 7.31 6.35 18.84
C MET A 321 7.77 7.73 19.32
N ASN A 322 9.08 8.01 19.28
CA ASN A 322 9.62 9.30 19.68
C ASN A 322 9.63 10.25 18.49
N TYR A 323 8.96 11.40 18.59
CA TYR A 323 8.91 12.42 17.53
C TYR A 323 10.28 13.01 17.14
N LYS A 324 11.32 12.78 17.93
CA LYS A 324 12.71 13.20 17.63
C LYS A 324 13.49 12.15 16.84
N THR A 325 12.91 10.97 16.59
CA THR A 325 13.51 9.90 15.80
C THR A 325 13.19 10.14 14.33
N ASP A 326 14.23 10.23 13.50
CA ASP A 326 14.10 10.38 12.06
C ASP A 326 13.93 9.01 11.39
N LEU A 327 14.66 8.01 11.85
CA LEU A 327 14.68 6.66 11.29
C LEU A 327 14.29 5.62 12.34
N GLY A 328 13.21 4.91 12.08
CA GLY A 328 12.76 3.76 12.87
C GLY A 328 13.50 2.47 12.48
N THR A 329 12.85 1.33 12.69
CA THR A 329 13.39 0.00 12.34
C THR A 329 12.94 -0.44 10.95
N VAL A 330 13.59 -1.49 10.43
CA VAL A 330 13.02 -2.33 9.37
C VAL A 330 11.96 -3.26 9.97
N ILE A 331 11.16 -3.89 9.11
CA ILE A 331 9.97 -4.67 9.49
C ILE A 331 10.27 -5.88 10.39
N SER A 332 11.47 -6.45 10.33
CA SER A 332 11.85 -7.63 11.11
C SER A 332 13.37 -7.80 11.22
N SER A 333 13.82 -8.57 12.21
CA SER A 333 15.22 -8.97 12.37
C SER A 333 15.76 -9.67 11.13
N ASN A 334 14.98 -10.55 10.50
CA ASN A 334 15.35 -11.20 9.23
C ASN A 334 15.58 -10.19 8.08
N ALA A 335 14.77 -9.12 8.01
CA ALA A 335 14.97 -8.07 7.02
C ALA A 335 16.29 -7.29 7.27
N ALA A 336 16.66 -7.08 8.53
CA ALA A 336 17.93 -6.47 8.91
C ALA A 336 19.13 -7.36 8.49
N GLU A 337 19.07 -8.64 8.80
CA GLU A 337 20.11 -9.63 8.42
C GLU A 337 20.30 -9.71 6.90
N ILE A 338 19.18 -9.73 6.14
CA ILE A 338 19.25 -9.73 4.65
C ILE A 338 19.94 -8.47 4.15
N PHE A 339 19.69 -7.32 4.77
CA PHE A 339 20.32 -6.06 4.37
C PHE A 339 21.82 -6.06 4.73
N GLU A 340 22.19 -6.47 5.94
CA GLU A 340 23.58 -6.59 6.40
C GLU A 340 24.37 -7.50 5.48
N ASN A 341 23.85 -8.69 5.16
CA ASN A 341 24.50 -9.64 4.26
C ASN A 341 24.71 -9.05 2.85
N ARG A 342 23.81 -8.20 2.36
CA ARG A 342 24.02 -7.49 1.08
C ARG A 342 25.16 -6.48 1.15
N VAL A 343 25.30 -5.77 2.27
CA VAL A 343 26.41 -4.81 2.48
C VAL A 343 27.73 -5.56 2.54
N ILE A 344 27.81 -6.64 3.34
CA ILE A 344 29.02 -7.48 3.46
C ILE A 344 29.41 -8.01 2.09
N LYS A 345 28.49 -8.62 1.36
CA LYS A 345 28.75 -9.15 0.03
C LYS A 345 29.22 -8.06 -0.95
N SER A 346 28.65 -6.87 -0.89
CA SER A 346 29.09 -5.76 -1.75
C SER A 346 30.53 -5.37 -1.47
N ALA A 347 30.95 -5.36 -0.19
CA ALA A 347 32.34 -5.11 0.19
C ALA A 347 33.29 -6.24 -0.30
N GLU A 348 32.87 -7.50 -0.19
CA GLU A 348 33.61 -8.65 -0.73
C GLU A 348 33.78 -8.58 -2.25
N ASP A 349 32.77 -8.06 -2.95
CA ASP A 349 32.76 -7.85 -4.41
C ASP A 349 33.56 -6.58 -4.83
N GLY A 350 34.20 -5.89 -3.89
CA GLY A 350 35.12 -4.76 -4.13
C GLY A 350 34.53 -3.37 -3.95
N ALA A 351 33.37 -3.25 -3.33
CA ALA A 351 32.84 -1.94 -2.94
C ALA A 351 33.64 -1.36 -1.76
N SER A 352 33.94 -0.03 -1.80
CA SER A 352 34.72 0.70 -0.81
C SER A 352 33.91 1.83 -0.16
#